data_b0c969a91b53cd150c003b4de798768b
#
_entry.id   b0c969a91b53cd150c003b4de798768b
#
_cell.length_a   1.000
_cell.length_b   1.000
_cell.length_c   1.000
_cell.angle_alpha   90.00
_cell.angle_beta   90.00
_cell.angle_gamma   90.00
#
_symmetry.space_group_name_H-M   'P 1'
#
loop_
_entity.id
_entity.type
_entity.pdbx_description
1 polymer ?
#
loop_
_entity_poly.entity_id
_entity_poly.type
_entity_poly.pdbx_seq_one_letter_code
_entity_poly.pdbx_strand_id
1 'polypeptide(L)'
;MKKYFPFILGFIVGILPLRAVGQTLNDTTLRFNNKVIHVQDSIGQVKIKVYDNDSLAYKPVYEGVFSDGKSYEKWTVMEELGIQLPFLAPKNRKHHKYSMKPHWAGIGWGFANIADQNYKINNINGLSMKSESSNEFFINLIEKIVPLYRNNLGITTGLGFDWHNYYLDRNQHLAEVNDKTAVYDAPVGINYEYSRLRTFHITVPVLLEWQPTIGRDHNFFVSAGVIGGVNTFASYKVKYIDANGNKVTAEEGRGLNTAPLSLDFYSQIGYGSFNVFAKYSPFSIFQSEKGPDVRAVSLGMVLNF
;
A
#
# COMPACT_ATOMS: atom_id res chain seq x y z
N MET A 1 3.25 6.78 28.78
CA MET A 1 2.52 7.94 28.24
C MET A 1 3.26 8.40 26.98
N LYS A 2 2.84 7.99 25.81
CA LYS A 2 3.46 8.34 24.52
C LYS A 2 2.67 9.50 23.92
N LYS A 3 3.33 10.63 23.71
CA LYS A 3 2.75 11.85 23.15
C LYS A 3 2.59 11.69 21.63
N TYR A 4 1.38 11.87 21.16
CA TYR A 4 1.03 11.99 19.75
C TYR A 4 1.70 13.23 19.15
N PHE A 5 2.25 13.08 17.95
CA PHE A 5 2.80 14.16 17.16
C PHE A 5 1.69 14.65 16.22
N PRO A 6 1.06 15.79 16.44
CA PRO A 6 0.09 16.30 15.48
C PRO A 6 0.79 17.03 14.34
N PHE A 7 0.32 16.77 13.16
CA PHE A 7 0.52 17.51 11.92
C PHE A 7 0.36 19.02 12.15
N ILE A 8 1.46 19.75 12.18
CA ILE A 8 1.48 21.22 12.20
C ILE A 8 2.20 21.69 10.93
N LEU A 9 1.54 21.57 9.80
CA LEU A 9 1.95 22.25 8.58
C LEU A 9 0.91 23.29 8.09
N GLY A 10 -0.17 23.48 8.83
CA GLY A 10 -1.29 24.34 8.42
C GLY A 10 -1.38 25.73 9.09
N PHE A 11 -0.43 26.13 9.93
CA PHE A 11 -0.66 27.32 10.79
C PHE A 11 0.42 28.42 10.76
N ILE A 12 1.28 28.46 9.76
CA ILE A 12 2.30 29.54 9.64
C ILE A 12 1.92 30.59 8.57
N VAL A 13 0.70 30.64 8.09
CA VAL A 13 0.28 31.67 7.11
C VAL A 13 -0.47 32.85 7.74
N GLY A 14 -0.71 32.84 9.05
CA GLY A 14 -1.70 33.72 9.66
C GLY A 14 -1.22 34.97 10.43
N ILE A 15 0.06 35.22 10.65
CA ILE A 15 0.48 36.44 11.44
C ILE A 15 1.80 37.00 10.87
N LEU A 16 1.72 37.77 9.82
CA LEU A 16 2.72 38.80 9.52
C LEU A 16 2.00 40.07 9.12
N PRO A 17 2.18 41.19 9.87
CA PRO A 17 1.71 42.48 9.43
C PRO A 17 2.58 42.97 8.27
N LEU A 18 1.97 43.17 7.11
CA LEU A 18 2.60 43.90 6.00
C LEU A 18 2.98 45.29 6.40
N ARG A 19 4.26 45.58 6.44
CA ARG A 19 4.78 46.92 6.15
C ARG A 19 5.87 46.80 5.09
N ALA A 20 5.54 47.25 3.90
CA ALA A 20 6.48 47.46 2.83
C ALA A 20 7.46 48.57 3.17
N VAL A 21 8.75 48.34 2.98
CA VAL A 21 9.76 49.32 2.49
C VAL A 21 11.08 48.59 2.29
N GLY A 22 11.66 48.70 1.05
CA GLY A 22 13.11 48.63 0.82
C GLY A 22 13.66 47.24 0.55
N GLN A 23 14.05 47.04 -0.68
CA GLN A 23 14.86 45.91 -1.17
C GLN A 23 16.16 45.80 -0.37
N THR A 24 16.27 44.74 0.41
CA THR A 24 17.56 44.17 0.86
C THR A 24 17.42 42.68 0.80
N LEU A 25 18.37 42.01 0.21
CA LEU A 25 18.57 40.55 0.28
C LEU A 25 18.59 40.18 1.79
N ASN A 26 17.50 39.64 2.29
CA ASN A 26 17.39 39.34 3.71
C ASN A 26 17.45 37.84 3.93
N ASP A 27 18.64 37.37 4.32
CA ASP A 27 18.80 36.07 4.95
C ASP A 27 18.26 36.15 6.37
N THR A 28 17.20 35.41 6.66
CA THR A 28 16.59 35.36 8.00
C THR A 28 16.83 33.98 8.61
N THR A 29 17.36 33.99 9.84
CA THR A 29 17.55 32.76 10.61
C THR A 29 16.56 32.72 11.77
N LEU A 30 15.69 31.74 11.81
CA LEU A 30 14.75 31.50 12.88
C LEU A 30 15.19 30.27 13.68
N ARG A 31 15.09 30.33 14.99
CA ARG A 31 15.33 29.17 15.88
C ARG A 31 14.03 28.80 16.55
N PHE A 32 13.60 27.56 16.38
CA PHE A 32 12.38 27.05 16.97
C PHE A 32 12.61 25.62 17.50
N ASN A 33 12.45 25.43 18.79
CA ASN A 33 12.84 24.20 19.49
C ASN A 33 14.29 23.83 19.18
N ASN A 34 14.52 22.60 18.70
CA ASN A 34 15.85 22.10 18.33
C ASN A 34 16.15 22.25 16.82
N LYS A 35 15.49 23.16 16.12
CA LYS A 35 15.62 23.38 14.67
C LYS A 35 16.09 24.81 14.38
N VAL A 36 16.99 24.94 13.39
CA VAL A 36 17.43 26.20 12.83
C VAL A 36 16.90 26.29 11.40
N ILE A 37 16.12 27.33 11.12
CA ILE A 37 15.50 27.59 9.82
C ILE A 37 16.19 28.78 9.18
N HIS A 38 16.83 28.58 8.07
CA HIS A 38 17.38 29.62 7.22
C HIS A 38 16.43 29.90 6.05
N VAL A 39 16.00 31.15 5.95
CA VAL A 39 15.19 31.64 4.83
C VAL A 39 16.06 32.63 4.03
N GLN A 40 16.34 32.28 2.80
CA GLN A 40 17.06 33.13 1.83
C GLN A 40 16.06 33.65 0.80
N ASP A 41 15.92 34.94 0.70
CA ASP A 41 15.14 35.59 -0.34
C ASP A 41 16.09 36.17 -1.39
N SER A 42 15.97 35.66 -2.62
CA SER A 42 16.69 36.17 -3.78
C SER A 42 15.68 36.51 -4.88
N ILE A 43 15.98 37.42 -5.76
CA ILE A 43 15.08 37.92 -6.82
C ILE A 43 14.34 36.76 -7.52
N GLY A 44 13.05 36.62 -7.23
CA GLY A 44 12.16 35.58 -7.81
C GLY A 44 12.29 34.18 -7.20
N GLN A 45 13.09 33.98 -6.15
CA GLN A 45 13.23 32.69 -5.46
C GLN A 45 13.29 32.85 -3.95
N VAL A 46 12.51 32.03 -3.24
CA VAL A 46 12.63 31.86 -1.79
C VAL A 46 13.17 30.47 -1.51
N LYS A 47 14.30 30.40 -0.80
CA LYS A 47 14.95 29.17 -0.41
C LYS A 47 14.85 28.99 1.09
N ILE A 48 14.30 27.87 1.54
CA ILE A 48 14.13 27.53 2.96
C ILE A 48 14.99 26.29 3.25
N LYS A 49 15.87 26.39 4.24
CA LYS A 49 16.66 25.26 4.75
C LYS A 49 16.39 25.06 6.23
N VAL A 50 16.12 23.84 6.65
CA VAL A 50 15.94 23.48 8.05
C VAL A 50 17.05 22.55 8.48
N TYR A 51 17.76 22.89 9.54
CA TYR A 51 18.84 22.12 10.16
C TYR A 51 18.40 21.59 11.52
N ASP A 52 18.87 20.41 11.88
CA ASP A 52 18.76 19.89 13.24
C ASP A 52 19.95 20.38 14.07
N ASN A 53 19.68 20.97 15.24
CA ASN A 53 20.72 21.54 16.09
C ASN A 53 21.62 20.47 16.75
N ASP A 54 21.16 19.20 16.77
CA ASP A 54 21.91 18.07 17.36
C ASP A 54 22.84 17.35 16.37
N SER A 55 22.79 17.70 15.10
CA SER A 55 23.68 17.07 14.10
C SER A 55 24.97 17.85 13.94
N LEU A 56 26.10 17.21 14.28
CA LEU A 56 27.45 17.69 13.95
C LEU A 56 27.72 17.77 12.43
N ALA A 57 26.79 17.33 11.61
CA ALA A 57 26.84 17.41 10.15
C ALA A 57 25.94 18.55 9.67
N TYR A 58 26.54 19.57 9.07
CA TYR A 58 25.87 20.71 8.43
C TYR A 58 25.00 20.34 7.22
N LYS A 59 24.23 19.24 7.29
CA LYS A 59 23.27 18.86 6.23
C LYS A 59 21.86 19.31 6.63
N PRO A 60 21.14 20.02 5.75
CA PRO A 60 19.75 20.39 6.04
C PRO A 60 18.87 19.14 6.05
N VAL A 61 18.00 19.04 7.04
CA VAL A 61 16.95 18.01 7.13
C VAL A 61 15.83 18.25 6.10
N TYR A 62 15.65 19.50 5.72
CA TYR A 62 14.72 19.93 4.67
C TYR A 62 15.31 21.08 3.87
N GLU A 63 15.10 21.06 2.56
CA GLU A 63 15.43 22.15 1.64
C GLU A 63 14.25 22.36 0.68
N GLY A 64 13.67 23.56 0.68
CA GLY A 64 12.61 24.00 -0.24
C GLY A 64 13.04 25.20 -1.05
N VAL A 65 12.79 25.20 -2.35
CA VAL A 65 13.01 26.34 -3.26
C VAL A 65 11.68 26.65 -3.94
N PHE A 66 11.22 27.88 -3.82
CA PHE A 66 9.99 28.39 -4.38
C PHE A 66 10.30 29.50 -5.39
N SER A 67 9.89 29.33 -6.64
CA SER A 67 10.12 30.29 -7.72
C SER A 67 8.98 30.25 -8.70
N ASP A 68 8.36 31.43 -9.00
CA ASP A 68 7.36 31.62 -10.06
C ASP A 68 6.27 30.51 -10.16
N GLY A 69 5.66 30.18 -9.01
CA GLY A 69 4.61 29.18 -8.97
C GLY A 69 5.08 27.72 -9.07
N LYS A 70 6.40 27.48 -9.02
CA LYS A 70 7.02 26.16 -8.93
C LYS A 70 7.67 25.98 -7.58
N SER A 71 7.56 24.80 -6.98
CA SER A 71 8.27 24.43 -5.76
C SER A 71 9.15 23.21 -6.02
N TYR A 72 10.33 23.22 -5.42
CA TYR A 72 11.21 22.07 -5.31
C TYR A 72 11.44 21.80 -3.81
N GLU A 73 11.20 20.57 -3.36
CA GLU A 73 11.38 20.19 -1.98
C GLU A 73 12.26 18.95 -1.88
N LYS A 74 13.19 18.97 -0.93
CA LYS A 74 14.09 17.86 -0.63
C LYS A 74 14.07 17.56 0.86
N TRP A 75 13.81 16.29 1.22
CA TRP A 75 13.82 15.79 2.58
C TRP A 75 15.00 14.84 2.78
N THR A 76 15.97 15.23 3.59
CA THR A 76 17.17 14.42 3.87
C THR A 76 16.84 13.12 4.60
N VAL A 77 15.83 13.14 5.48
CA VAL A 77 15.38 11.96 6.21
C VAL A 77 14.92 10.84 5.27
N MET A 78 14.25 11.17 4.17
CA MET A 78 13.84 10.16 3.17
C MET A 78 15.03 9.60 2.40
N GLU A 79 16.07 10.40 2.16
CA GLU A 79 17.30 9.97 1.53
C GLU A 79 18.13 9.02 2.43
N GLU A 80 18.22 9.30 3.73
CA GLU A 80 18.91 8.45 4.72
C GLU A 80 18.22 7.10 4.93
N LEU A 81 16.89 7.09 4.94
CA LEU A 81 16.11 5.85 5.00
C LEU A 81 16.16 5.06 3.68
N GLY A 82 16.65 5.67 2.59
CA GLY A 82 16.73 5.07 1.26
C GLY A 82 15.37 4.65 0.71
N ILE A 83 14.29 5.34 1.13
CA ILE A 83 12.95 5.13 0.61
C ILE A 83 12.87 5.76 -0.77
N GLN A 84 12.55 4.97 -1.78
CA GLN A 84 12.34 5.43 -3.14
C GLN A 84 10.85 5.46 -3.44
N LEU A 85 10.36 6.62 -3.88
CA LEU A 85 9.04 6.77 -4.48
C LEU A 85 9.23 6.75 -6.00
N PRO A 86 8.90 5.65 -6.70
CA PRO A 86 9.28 5.49 -8.11
C PRO A 86 8.72 6.57 -9.03
N PHE A 87 7.56 7.14 -8.69
CA PHE A 87 6.90 8.20 -9.45
C PHE A 87 7.42 9.62 -9.15
N LEU A 88 8.23 9.81 -8.09
CA LEU A 88 8.86 11.08 -7.73
C LEU A 88 10.38 11.08 -7.99
N ALA A 89 10.95 9.98 -8.41
CA ALA A 89 12.39 9.87 -8.64
C ALA A 89 12.82 10.72 -9.85
N PRO A 90 13.78 11.65 -9.70
CA PRO A 90 14.30 12.40 -10.84
C PRO A 90 15.00 11.47 -11.82
N LYS A 91 14.70 11.61 -13.12
CA LYS A 91 15.15 10.77 -14.24
C LYS A 91 16.67 10.71 -14.47
N ASN A 92 17.48 11.43 -13.69
CA ASN A 92 18.92 11.58 -13.88
C ASN A 92 19.75 11.03 -12.71
N ARG A 93 19.56 9.73 -12.34
CA ARG A 93 20.56 9.06 -11.50
C ARG A 93 21.63 8.44 -12.39
N LYS A 94 22.89 8.85 -12.18
CA LYS A 94 24.05 8.13 -12.69
C LYS A 94 23.96 6.69 -12.16
N HIS A 95 23.65 5.74 -13.05
CA HIS A 95 23.60 4.34 -12.70
C HIS A 95 24.95 3.89 -12.11
N HIS A 96 24.96 3.57 -10.83
CA HIS A 96 25.98 2.69 -10.30
C HIS A 96 25.78 1.32 -10.96
N LYS A 97 26.72 0.89 -11.76
CA LYS A 97 26.69 -0.22 -12.72
C LYS A 97 26.40 -1.60 -12.09
N TYR A 98 26.17 -1.70 -10.76
CA TYR A 98 26.08 -2.97 -10.03
C TYR A 98 25.18 -2.92 -8.77
N SER A 99 24.15 -2.08 -8.70
CA SER A 99 23.23 -2.13 -7.56
C SER A 99 21.97 -2.92 -7.89
N MET A 100 21.54 -3.81 -7.00
CA MET A 100 20.23 -4.46 -7.08
C MET A 100 19.12 -3.41 -7.19
N LYS A 101 18.12 -3.71 -8.02
CA LYS A 101 16.89 -2.90 -8.10
C LYS A 101 15.79 -3.69 -7.39
N PRO A 102 15.01 -3.07 -6.50
CA PRO A 102 13.85 -3.75 -5.92
C PRO A 102 12.77 -3.97 -6.99
N HIS A 103 11.93 -5.00 -6.81
CA HIS A 103 10.82 -5.32 -7.71
C HIS A 103 9.53 -5.51 -6.89
N TRP A 104 9.22 -4.52 -6.05
CA TRP A 104 7.97 -4.49 -5.29
C TRP A 104 7.01 -3.42 -5.79
N ALA A 105 7.52 -2.20 -6.07
CA ALA A 105 6.68 -1.09 -6.50
C ALA A 105 6.07 -1.37 -7.88
N GLY A 106 4.74 -1.24 -7.96
CA GLY A 106 3.99 -1.57 -9.16
C GLY A 106 2.50 -1.65 -8.93
N ILE A 107 1.80 -2.07 -9.97
CA ILE A 107 0.36 -2.33 -9.94
C ILE A 107 0.15 -3.81 -10.25
N GLY A 108 -0.60 -4.49 -9.39
CA GLY A 108 -0.94 -5.89 -9.57
C GLY A 108 -2.44 -6.13 -9.67
N TRP A 109 -2.79 -7.12 -10.46
CA TRP A 109 -4.13 -7.63 -10.57
C TRP A 109 -4.11 -9.16 -10.70
N GLY A 110 -5.03 -9.82 -10.00
CA GLY A 110 -5.12 -11.28 -10.03
C GLY A 110 -6.51 -11.78 -9.71
N PHE A 111 -6.72 -13.06 -9.98
CA PHE A 111 -7.89 -13.79 -9.53
C PHE A 111 -7.71 -14.16 -8.05
N ALA A 112 -8.76 -13.94 -7.27
CA ALA A 112 -8.82 -14.30 -5.86
C ALA A 112 -9.80 -15.44 -5.63
N ASN A 113 -9.49 -16.31 -4.68
CA ASN A 113 -10.35 -17.41 -4.26
C ASN A 113 -10.14 -17.70 -2.78
N ILE A 114 -10.83 -18.72 -2.27
CA ILE A 114 -10.68 -19.22 -0.90
C ILE A 114 -10.14 -20.64 -0.91
N ALA A 115 -9.37 -20.98 0.11
CA ALA A 115 -8.87 -22.33 0.39
C ALA A 115 -9.16 -22.74 1.85
N ASP A 116 -9.24 -24.05 2.11
CA ASP A 116 -9.27 -24.60 3.45
C ASP A 116 -7.87 -24.91 3.98
N GLN A 117 -7.77 -25.51 5.16
CA GLN A 117 -6.50 -25.93 5.77
C GLN A 117 -5.78 -27.02 4.97
N ASN A 118 -6.49 -27.78 4.12
CA ASN A 118 -5.96 -28.86 3.30
C ASN A 118 -5.70 -28.37 1.86
N TYR A 119 -5.66 -27.05 1.61
CA TYR A 119 -5.48 -26.44 0.29
C TYR A 119 -6.57 -26.78 -0.73
N LYS A 120 -7.75 -27.25 -0.28
CA LYS A 120 -8.90 -27.40 -1.14
C LYS A 120 -9.43 -26.02 -1.50
N ILE A 121 -9.44 -25.72 -2.79
CA ILE A 121 -9.87 -24.43 -3.32
C ILE A 121 -11.38 -24.46 -3.56
N ASN A 122 -12.05 -23.38 -3.13
CA ASN A 122 -13.47 -23.13 -3.30
C ASN A 122 -14.38 -24.18 -2.63
N ASN A 123 -15.63 -23.84 -2.43
CA ASN A 123 -16.67 -24.69 -1.81
C ASN A 123 -16.26 -25.26 -0.45
N ILE A 124 -15.99 -24.37 0.51
CA ILE A 124 -15.53 -24.69 1.84
C ILE A 124 -16.63 -24.39 2.85
N ASN A 125 -17.05 -25.37 3.64
CA ASN A 125 -18.11 -25.22 4.67
C ASN A 125 -19.40 -24.56 4.13
N GLY A 126 -19.76 -24.87 2.91
CA GLY A 126 -20.92 -24.28 2.24
C GLY A 126 -20.68 -22.94 1.56
N LEU A 127 -19.57 -22.26 1.83
CA LEU A 127 -19.18 -21.04 1.15
C LEU A 127 -18.54 -21.36 -0.19
N SER A 128 -19.07 -20.80 -1.26
CA SER A 128 -18.55 -20.94 -2.61
C SER A 128 -18.33 -19.57 -3.24
N MET A 129 -17.22 -19.41 -3.98
CA MET A 129 -16.86 -18.17 -4.66
C MET A 129 -16.98 -18.29 -6.17
N LYS A 130 -17.41 -17.22 -6.82
CA LYS A 130 -17.31 -17.04 -8.27
C LYS A 130 -15.86 -16.69 -8.61
N SER A 131 -15.05 -17.69 -8.94
CA SER A 131 -13.62 -17.55 -9.18
C SER A 131 -13.30 -16.57 -10.33
N GLU A 132 -14.14 -16.55 -11.35
CA GLU A 132 -14.02 -15.67 -12.51
C GLU A 132 -14.32 -14.18 -12.21
N SER A 133 -15.04 -13.91 -11.14
CA SER A 133 -15.43 -12.55 -10.74
C SER A 133 -14.61 -12.04 -9.55
N SER A 134 -14.16 -12.97 -8.70
CA SER A 134 -13.37 -12.64 -7.52
C SER A 134 -11.96 -12.24 -7.92
N ASN A 135 -11.52 -11.09 -7.41
CA ASN A 135 -10.24 -10.51 -7.82
C ASN A 135 -9.53 -9.81 -6.67
N GLU A 136 -8.24 -9.69 -6.83
CA GLU A 136 -7.35 -8.88 -6.04
C GLU A 136 -6.73 -7.81 -6.94
N PHE A 137 -6.68 -6.59 -6.43
CA PHE A 137 -6.00 -5.46 -7.05
C PHE A 137 -5.13 -4.77 -6.00
N PHE A 138 -3.87 -4.51 -6.33
CA PHE A 138 -2.99 -3.81 -5.41
C PHE A 138 -2.11 -2.78 -6.11
N ILE A 139 -1.72 -1.77 -5.32
CA ILE A 139 -0.77 -0.74 -5.72
C ILE A 139 0.32 -0.68 -4.67
N ASN A 140 1.54 -0.99 -5.06
CA ASN A 140 2.72 -0.93 -4.22
C ASN A 140 3.50 0.33 -4.55
N LEU A 141 3.64 1.24 -3.59
CA LEU A 141 4.14 2.60 -3.83
C LEU A 141 5.59 2.81 -3.41
N ILE A 142 5.97 2.19 -2.30
CA ILE A 142 7.27 2.41 -1.67
C ILE A 142 8.01 1.09 -1.68
N GLU A 143 9.29 1.14 -2.06
CA GLU A 143 10.13 -0.04 -2.05
C GLU A 143 11.56 0.29 -1.60
N LYS A 144 12.18 -0.70 -0.99
CA LYS A 144 13.58 -0.69 -0.62
C LYS A 144 14.14 -2.10 -0.69
N ILE A 145 15.33 -2.26 -1.25
CA ILE A 145 16.08 -3.51 -1.19
C ILE A 145 17.35 -3.32 -0.36
N VAL A 146 17.63 -4.28 0.49
CA VAL A 146 18.88 -4.40 1.25
C VAL A 146 19.65 -5.57 0.66
N PRO A 147 20.74 -5.34 -0.09
CA PRO A 147 21.55 -6.41 -0.63
C PRO A 147 22.20 -7.24 0.48
N LEU A 148 22.12 -8.57 0.37
CA LEU A 148 22.73 -9.51 1.30
C LEU A 148 24.01 -10.13 0.71
N TYR A 149 24.00 -10.48 -0.58
CA TYR A 149 25.10 -11.17 -1.20
C TYR A 149 25.31 -10.75 -2.64
N ARG A 150 26.50 -10.21 -2.96
CA ARG A 150 27.04 -9.88 -4.30
C ARG A 150 26.04 -9.16 -5.25
N ASN A 151 25.15 -8.34 -4.72
CA ASN A 151 24.07 -7.70 -5.49
C ASN A 151 23.15 -8.65 -6.28
N ASN A 152 23.12 -9.93 -5.90
CA ASN A 152 22.25 -10.93 -6.52
C ASN A 152 21.16 -11.42 -5.58
N LEU A 153 21.36 -11.27 -4.27
CA LEU A 153 20.40 -11.68 -3.24
C LEU A 153 20.21 -10.54 -2.26
N GLY A 154 18.96 -10.19 -1.97
CA GLY A 154 18.63 -9.12 -1.04
C GLY A 154 17.29 -9.32 -0.37
N ILE A 155 16.99 -8.48 0.62
CA ILE A 155 15.67 -8.39 1.24
C ILE A 155 14.98 -7.14 0.70
N THR A 156 13.81 -7.35 0.09
CA THR A 156 12.93 -6.28 -0.39
C THR A 156 11.82 -6.05 0.62
N THR A 157 11.61 -4.78 0.97
CA THR A 157 10.50 -4.32 1.82
C THR A 157 9.87 -3.08 1.21
N GLY A 158 8.70 -2.69 1.72
CA GLY A 158 7.99 -1.55 1.18
C GLY A 158 6.65 -1.26 1.83
N LEU A 159 5.81 -0.52 1.11
CA LEU A 159 4.43 -0.23 1.49
C LEU A 159 3.51 -0.40 0.29
N GLY A 160 2.41 -1.08 0.49
CA GLY A 160 1.39 -1.30 -0.52
C GLY A 160 -0.03 -1.13 -0.01
N PHE A 161 -0.96 -1.06 -0.93
CA PHE A 161 -2.41 -1.01 -0.72
C PHE A 161 -3.05 -2.13 -1.52
N ASP A 162 -3.88 -2.92 -0.87
CA ASP A 162 -4.43 -4.14 -1.43
C ASP A 162 -5.94 -4.21 -1.25
N TRP A 163 -6.67 -4.43 -2.32
CA TRP A 163 -8.13 -4.56 -2.38
C TRP A 163 -8.50 -5.95 -2.85
N HIS A 164 -9.25 -6.68 -2.02
CA HIS A 164 -9.86 -7.95 -2.41
C HIS A 164 -11.34 -7.78 -2.63
N ASN A 165 -11.86 -8.42 -3.67
CA ASN A 165 -13.27 -8.54 -3.95
C ASN A 165 -13.64 -10.02 -4.05
N TYR A 166 -14.37 -10.54 -3.08
CA TYR A 166 -14.84 -11.91 -3.03
C TYR A 166 -16.31 -11.94 -3.41
N TYR A 167 -16.63 -12.50 -4.56
CA TYR A 167 -18.00 -12.69 -5.03
C TYR A 167 -18.49 -14.08 -4.66
N LEU A 168 -19.59 -14.14 -3.90
CA LEU A 168 -20.20 -15.39 -3.51
C LEU A 168 -20.94 -16.01 -4.70
N ASP A 169 -20.92 -17.35 -4.76
CA ASP A 169 -21.66 -18.16 -5.71
C ASP A 169 -22.96 -18.72 -5.09
N ARG A 170 -23.72 -19.52 -5.86
CA ARG A 170 -24.89 -20.28 -5.42
C ARG A 170 -26.00 -19.45 -4.78
N ASN A 171 -26.19 -18.19 -5.17
CA ASN A 171 -27.22 -17.31 -4.62
C ASN A 171 -27.15 -17.20 -3.09
N GLN A 172 -25.95 -17.11 -2.55
CA GLN A 172 -25.65 -17.03 -1.13
C GLN A 172 -25.39 -15.60 -0.69
N HIS A 173 -25.58 -15.35 0.61
CA HIS A 173 -25.17 -14.11 1.26
C HIS A 173 -24.51 -14.38 2.61
N LEU A 174 -23.74 -13.40 3.07
CA LEU A 174 -23.17 -13.37 4.41
C LEU A 174 -24.07 -12.54 5.31
N ALA A 175 -24.35 -13.03 6.51
CA ALA A 175 -25.01 -12.24 7.54
C ALA A 175 -24.36 -12.48 8.91
N GLU A 176 -24.37 -11.46 9.74
CA GLU A 176 -23.92 -11.53 11.11
C GLU A 176 -25.09 -11.78 12.03
N VAL A 177 -25.08 -12.91 12.74
CA VAL A 177 -26.06 -13.29 13.71
C VAL A 177 -25.36 -13.70 15.00
N ASN A 178 -25.75 -13.12 16.13
CA ASN A 178 -25.12 -13.37 17.44
C ASN A 178 -23.58 -13.21 17.43
N ASP A 179 -23.07 -12.12 16.87
CA ASP A 179 -21.64 -11.79 16.74
C ASP A 179 -20.84 -12.83 15.93
N LYS A 180 -21.54 -13.60 15.07
CA LYS A 180 -20.91 -14.58 14.16
C LYS A 180 -21.38 -14.35 12.73
N THR A 181 -20.42 -14.27 11.81
CA THR A 181 -20.70 -14.21 10.37
C THR A 181 -20.91 -15.63 9.83
N ALA A 182 -22.02 -15.86 9.18
CA ALA A 182 -22.32 -17.14 8.55
C ALA A 182 -22.84 -16.95 7.12
N VAL A 183 -22.83 -18.05 6.37
CA VAL A 183 -23.34 -18.12 5.01
C VAL A 183 -24.78 -18.57 5.06
N TYR A 184 -25.63 -17.85 4.37
CA TYR A 184 -27.08 -18.18 4.23
C TYR A 184 -27.45 -18.20 2.76
N ASP A 185 -28.42 -19.02 2.43
CA ASP A 185 -29.05 -18.98 1.12
C ASP A 185 -29.92 -17.71 1.00
N ALA A 186 -30.13 -17.23 -0.20
CA ALA A 186 -30.97 -16.07 -0.45
C ALA A 186 -32.41 -16.34 0.05
N PRO A 187 -33.13 -15.31 0.56
CA PRO A 187 -34.54 -15.43 0.86
C PRO A 187 -35.35 -15.90 -0.35
N VAL A 188 -36.45 -16.60 -0.09
CA VAL A 188 -37.33 -17.14 -1.14
C VAL A 188 -37.79 -16.03 -2.09
N GLY A 189 -37.59 -16.23 -3.39
CA GLY A 189 -37.91 -15.26 -4.43
C GLY A 189 -36.87 -14.20 -4.72
N ILE A 190 -35.73 -14.19 -4.01
CA ILE A 190 -34.63 -13.27 -4.27
C ILE A 190 -33.49 -14.01 -4.99
N ASN A 191 -33.09 -13.47 -6.14
CA ASN A 191 -31.90 -13.88 -6.86
C ASN A 191 -30.89 -12.75 -6.87
N TYR A 192 -29.74 -12.97 -6.23
CA TYR A 192 -28.65 -11.99 -6.22
C TYR A 192 -27.98 -11.90 -7.59
N GLU A 193 -27.93 -10.71 -8.17
CA GLU A 193 -27.08 -10.40 -9.32
C GLU A 193 -25.61 -10.56 -8.90
N TYR A 194 -25.28 -10.06 -7.70
CA TYR A 194 -24.04 -10.37 -6.99
C TYR A 194 -24.20 -10.24 -5.46
N SER A 195 -23.36 -10.96 -4.78
CA SER A 195 -23.13 -10.94 -3.34
C SER A 195 -21.61 -10.83 -3.15
N ARG A 196 -21.12 -9.72 -2.57
CA ARG A 196 -19.70 -9.38 -2.60
C ARG A 196 -19.17 -8.87 -1.26
N LEU A 197 -18.14 -9.54 -0.73
CA LEU A 197 -17.30 -9.04 0.33
C LEU A 197 -16.10 -8.31 -0.29
N ARG A 198 -15.87 -7.06 0.13
CA ARG A 198 -14.69 -6.29 -0.22
C ARG A 198 -13.88 -6.01 1.04
N THR A 199 -12.56 -6.22 0.99
CA THR A 199 -11.62 -5.82 2.03
C THR A 199 -10.55 -4.90 1.46
N PHE A 200 -9.98 -4.05 2.31
CA PHE A 200 -8.87 -3.17 1.96
C PHE A 200 -7.80 -3.24 3.05
N HIS A 201 -6.56 -3.51 2.62
CA HIS A 201 -5.41 -3.68 3.50
C HIS A 201 -4.31 -2.68 3.16
N ILE A 202 -3.64 -2.19 4.21
CA ILE A 202 -2.33 -1.54 4.09
C ILE A 202 -1.30 -2.63 4.37
N THR A 203 -0.35 -2.82 3.45
CA THR A 203 0.54 -3.98 3.44
C THR A 203 2.00 -3.60 3.51
N VAL A 204 2.78 -4.43 4.21
CA VAL A 204 4.24 -4.30 4.33
C VAL A 204 4.87 -5.66 3.99
N PRO A 205 5.66 -5.77 2.93
CA PRO A 205 6.35 -6.98 2.54
C PRO A 205 7.69 -7.15 3.26
N VAL A 206 8.09 -8.40 3.44
CA VAL A 206 9.47 -8.83 3.73
C VAL A 206 9.77 -10.00 2.81
N LEU A 207 10.44 -9.71 1.68
CA LEU A 207 10.67 -10.68 0.61
C LEU A 207 12.17 -10.90 0.43
N LEU A 208 12.57 -12.15 0.33
CA LEU A 208 13.89 -12.53 -0.18
C LEU A 208 13.82 -12.46 -1.71
N GLU A 209 14.68 -11.64 -2.30
CA GLU A 209 14.72 -11.40 -3.73
C GLU A 209 16.06 -11.85 -4.30
N TRP A 210 15.99 -12.72 -5.30
CA TRP A 210 17.14 -13.24 -6.03
C TRP A 210 17.13 -12.74 -7.47
N GLN A 211 18.21 -12.05 -7.87
CA GLN A 211 18.43 -11.46 -9.19
C GLN A 211 19.69 -12.08 -9.80
N PRO A 212 19.60 -13.24 -10.49
CA PRO A 212 20.76 -13.82 -11.14
C PRO A 212 21.25 -12.94 -12.28
N THR A 213 22.56 -12.89 -12.45
CA THR A 213 23.18 -12.26 -13.63
C THR A 213 23.02 -13.19 -14.83
N ILE A 214 22.13 -12.85 -15.74
CA ILE A 214 21.94 -13.58 -17.00
C ILE A 214 22.48 -12.72 -18.13
N GLY A 215 23.64 -13.10 -18.66
CA GLY A 215 24.34 -12.28 -19.66
C GLY A 215 24.91 -10.99 -19.06
N ARG A 216 24.44 -9.82 -19.55
CA ARG A 216 24.85 -8.49 -19.04
C ARG A 216 23.79 -7.83 -18.18
N ASP A 217 22.61 -8.44 -18.02
CA ASP A 217 21.44 -7.84 -17.40
C ASP A 217 20.97 -8.60 -16.16
N HIS A 218 20.37 -7.89 -15.22
CA HIS A 218 19.69 -8.42 -14.04
C HIS A 218 18.17 -8.29 -14.15
N ASN A 219 17.63 -8.50 -15.36
CA ASN A 219 16.20 -8.30 -15.60
C ASN A 219 15.34 -9.46 -15.09
N PHE A 220 15.91 -10.64 -14.90
CA PHE A 220 15.21 -11.78 -14.30
C PHE A 220 15.33 -11.74 -12.79
N PHE A 221 14.22 -12.00 -12.11
CA PHE A 221 14.23 -12.11 -10.66
C PHE A 221 13.16 -13.09 -10.16
N VAL A 222 13.41 -13.58 -8.97
CA VAL A 222 12.47 -14.37 -8.17
C VAL A 222 12.46 -13.76 -6.78
N SER A 223 11.28 -13.48 -6.25
CA SER A 223 11.12 -13.07 -4.87
C SER A 223 10.09 -13.93 -4.16
N ALA A 224 10.36 -14.23 -2.89
CA ALA A 224 9.45 -14.99 -2.03
C ALA A 224 9.59 -14.54 -0.58
N GLY A 225 8.51 -14.59 0.16
CA GLY A 225 8.50 -14.20 1.57
C GLY A 225 7.10 -13.99 2.10
N VAL A 226 6.97 -13.02 3.00
CA VAL A 226 5.73 -12.74 3.69
C VAL A 226 5.31 -11.28 3.49
N ILE A 227 4.00 -11.06 3.47
CA ILE A 227 3.38 -9.74 3.47
C ILE A 227 2.49 -9.65 4.70
N GLY A 228 2.80 -8.74 5.61
CA GLY A 228 1.92 -8.37 6.72
C GLY A 228 0.92 -7.31 6.26
N GLY A 229 -0.34 -7.43 6.66
CA GLY A 229 -1.39 -6.48 6.31
C GLY A 229 -2.24 -6.06 7.48
N VAL A 230 -2.73 -4.82 7.44
CA VAL A 230 -3.74 -4.29 8.35
C VAL A 230 -5.02 -4.04 7.55
N ASN A 231 -6.09 -4.76 7.89
CA ASN A 231 -7.40 -4.54 7.31
C ASN A 231 -8.00 -3.24 7.87
N THR A 232 -8.10 -2.23 7.03
CA THR A 232 -8.60 -0.91 7.43
C THR A 232 -10.05 -0.70 7.04
N PHE A 233 -10.56 -1.51 6.13
CA PHE A 233 -11.93 -1.41 5.66
C PHE A 233 -12.44 -2.75 5.13
N ALA A 234 -13.64 -3.12 5.56
CA ALA A 234 -14.39 -4.23 4.99
C ALA A 234 -15.85 -3.82 4.79
N SER A 235 -16.42 -4.17 3.65
CA SER A 235 -17.84 -3.93 3.33
C SER A 235 -18.43 -5.10 2.57
N TYR A 236 -19.67 -5.38 2.87
CA TYR A 236 -20.43 -6.42 2.22
C TYR A 236 -21.66 -5.83 1.54
N LYS A 237 -21.85 -6.14 0.25
CA LYS A 237 -22.92 -5.62 -0.57
C LYS A 237 -23.57 -6.73 -1.37
N VAL A 238 -24.89 -6.69 -1.44
CA VAL A 238 -25.70 -7.52 -2.33
C VAL A 238 -26.41 -6.65 -3.36
N LYS A 239 -26.65 -7.21 -4.55
CA LYS A 239 -27.48 -6.59 -5.58
C LYS A 239 -28.46 -7.61 -6.12
N TYR A 240 -29.74 -7.23 -6.16
CA TYR A 240 -30.84 -8.08 -6.62
C TYR A 240 -31.93 -7.26 -7.30
N ILE A 241 -32.86 -7.95 -7.94
CA ILE A 241 -34.08 -7.35 -8.48
C ILE A 241 -35.19 -7.63 -7.48
N ASP A 242 -35.89 -6.59 -7.02
CA ASP A 242 -37.01 -6.71 -6.11
C ASP A 242 -38.29 -7.21 -6.83
N ALA A 243 -39.36 -7.48 -6.07
CA ALA A 243 -40.63 -7.95 -6.60
C ALA A 243 -41.30 -6.96 -7.57
N ASN A 244 -40.87 -5.69 -7.55
CA ASN A 244 -41.37 -4.63 -8.44
C ASN A 244 -40.51 -4.46 -9.71
N GLY A 245 -39.46 -5.29 -9.88
CA GLY A 245 -38.55 -5.20 -11.02
C GLY A 245 -37.45 -4.17 -10.86
N ASN A 246 -37.30 -3.54 -9.70
CA ASN A 246 -36.28 -2.53 -9.47
C ASN A 246 -34.94 -3.19 -9.06
N LYS A 247 -33.83 -2.65 -9.58
CA LYS A 247 -32.49 -3.04 -9.14
C LYS A 247 -32.16 -2.39 -7.81
N VAL A 248 -32.02 -3.21 -6.77
CA VAL A 248 -31.66 -2.80 -5.41
C VAL A 248 -30.21 -3.18 -5.15
N THR A 249 -29.41 -2.23 -4.64
CA THR A 249 -28.10 -2.51 -4.08
C THR A 249 -28.12 -2.17 -2.60
N ALA A 250 -27.98 -3.16 -1.76
CA ALA A 250 -27.97 -3.01 -0.30
C ALA A 250 -26.55 -3.25 0.24
N GLU A 251 -26.12 -2.39 1.17
CA GLU A 251 -24.95 -2.64 2.02
C GLU A 251 -25.44 -3.33 3.28
N GLU A 252 -25.21 -4.63 3.38
CA GLU A 252 -25.75 -5.46 4.46
C GLU A 252 -24.82 -5.58 5.67
N GLY A 253 -23.58 -5.07 5.57
CA GLY A 253 -22.67 -5.08 6.70
C GLY A 253 -21.37 -4.36 6.46
N ARG A 254 -20.81 -3.85 7.55
CA ARG A 254 -19.44 -3.36 7.62
C ARG A 254 -18.66 -4.21 8.59
N GLY A 255 -17.44 -4.60 8.18
CA GLY A 255 -16.55 -5.43 8.99
C GLY A 255 -16.88 -6.92 8.90
N LEU A 256 -18.11 -7.38 9.17
CA LEU A 256 -18.51 -8.79 9.17
C LEU A 256 -17.50 -9.73 9.84
N ASN A 257 -16.98 -9.33 10.99
CA ASN A 257 -15.98 -10.08 11.73
C ASN A 257 -14.73 -10.47 10.89
N THR A 258 -14.37 -9.67 9.87
CA THR A 258 -13.14 -9.90 9.14
C THR A 258 -11.93 -9.69 10.05
N ALA A 259 -10.87 -10.44 9.83
CA ALA A 259 -9.66 -10.36 10.63
C ALA A 259 -9.00 -8.97 10.46
N PRO A 260 -8.60 -8.29 11.56
CA PRO A 260 -7.98 -6.97 11.48
C PRO A 260 -6.54 -7.00 10.97
N LEU A 261 -5.87 -8.15 11.07
CA LEU A 261 -4.51 -8.37 10.61
C LEU A 261 -4.49 -9.53 9.63
N SER A 262 -3.67 -9.42 8.61
CA SER A 262 -3.37 -10.51 7.67
C SER A 262 -1.87 -10.80 7.62
N LEU A 263 -1.55 -12.03 7.28
CA LEU A 263 -0.20 -12.45 6.89
C LEU A 263 -0.35 -13.32 5.66
N ASP A 264 0.36 -13.00 4.60
CA ASP A 264 0.31 -13.72 3.35
C ASP A 264 1.68 -14.25 2.98
N PHE A 265 1.78 -15.51 2.59
CA PHE A 265 2.90 -16.02 1.85
C PHE A 265 2.80 -15.50 0.41
N TYR A 266 3.87 -14.91 -0.07
CA TYR A 266 3.96 -14.31 -1.38
C TYR A 266 5.13 -14.87 -2.15
N SER A 267 4.93 -15.16 -3.42
CA SER A 267 5.99 -15.48 -4.37
C SER A 267 5.74 -14.77 -5.69
N GLN A 268 6.83 -14.33 -6.31
CA GLN A 268 6.81 -13.61 -7.57
C GLN A 268 7.98 -14.03 -8.44
N ILE A 269 7.74 -14.20 -9.71
CA ILE A 269 8.76 -14.43 -10.73
C ILE A 269 8.54 -13.45 -11.87
N GLY A 270 9.60 -12.83 -12.35
CA GLY A 270 9.48 -11.81 -13.36
C GLY A 270 10.69 -11.58 -14.23
N TYR A 271 10.44 -10.83 -15.29
CA TYR A 271 11.46 -10.31 -16.19
C TYR A 271 11.16 -8.86 -16.54
N GLY A 272 12.08 -7.96 -16.14
CA GLY A 272 11.88 -6.53 -16.28
C GLY A 272 10.64 -6.04 -15.50
N SER A 273 9.72 -5.39 -16.18
CA SER A 273 8.49 -4.86 -15.55
C SER A 273 7.35 -5.86 -15.44
N PHE A 274 7.42 -7.04 -16.10
CA PHE A 274 6.33 -8.03 -16.11
C PHE A 274 6.60 -9.18 -15.17
N ASN A 275 5.65 -9.46 -14.27
CA ASN A 275 5.78 -10.48 -13.26
C ASN A 275 4.48 -11.25 -13.07
N VAL A 276 4.62 -12.49 -12.65
CA VAL A 276 3.51 -13.33 -12.17
C VAL A 276 3.70 -13.52 -10.67
N PHE A 277 2.63 -13.40 -9.92
CA PHE A 277 2.63 -13.61 -8.48
C PHE A 277 1.64 -14.70 -8.06
N ALA A 278 1.94 -15.32 -6.94
CA ALA A 278 1.04 -16.17 -6.20
C ALA A 278 1.05 -15.74 -4.72
N LYS A 279 -0.14 -15.73 -4.11
CA LYS A 279 -0.33 -15.35 -2.70
C LYS A 279 -1.21 -16.39 -2.00
N TYR A 280 -0.88 -16.71 -0.77
CA TYR A 280 -1.64 -17.60 0.11
C TYR A 280 -1.63 -17.09 1.54
N SER A 281 -2.81 -16.90 2.12
CA SER A 281 -2.96 -16.50 3.52
C SER A 281 -3.06 -17.74 4.42
N PRO A 282 -2.11 -17.99 5.34
CA PRO A 282 -2.22 -19.13 6.26
C PRO A 282 -3.31 -18.94 7.33
N PHE A 283 -3.76 -17.70 7.52
CA PHE A 283 -4.83 -17.36 8.46
C PHE A 283 -6.16 -17.12 7.76
N SER A 284 -7.25 -17.28 8.51
CA SER A 284 -8.60 -17.06 7.99
C SER A 284 -8.85 -15.58 7.68
N ILE A 285 -9.67 -15.32 6.65
CA ILE A 285 -10.18 -13.98 6.31
C ILE A 285 -11.03 -13.41 7.46
N PHE A 286 -11.68 -14.27 8.25
CA PHE A 286 -12.50 -13.90 9.40
C PHE A 286 -11.76 -14.12 10.72
N GLN A 287 -12.21 -13.43 11.76
CA GLN A 287 -11.72 -13.64 13.13
C GLN A 287 -12.04 -15.06 13.58
N SER A 288 -11.15 -15.62 14.38
CA SER A 288 -11.33 -16.97 14.93
C SER A 288 -12.68 -17.12 15.63
N GLU A 289 -13.40 -18.19 15.32
CA GLU A 289 -14.73 -18.54 15.86
C GLU A 289 -15.86 -17.56 15.52
N LYS A 290 -15.57 -16.48 14.77
CA LYS A 290 -16.54 -15.45 14.41
C LYS A 290 -16.95 -15.46 12.93
N GLY A 291 -16.49 -16.41 12.15
CA GLY A 291 -16.85 -16.55 10.74
C GLY A 291 -16.38 -17.88 10.14
N PRO A 292 -16.65 -18.10 8.85
CA PRO A 292 -16.15 -19.26 8.14
C PRO A 292 -14.61 -19.33 8.16
N ASP A 293 -14.04 -20.49 8.51
CA ASP A 293 -12.59 -20.69 8.47
C ASP A 293 -12.15 -20.91 7.01
N VAL A 294 -11.87 -19.80 6.32
CA VAL A 294 -11.47 -19.77 4.91
C VAL A 294 -10.25 -18.85 4.74
N ARG A 295 -9.32 -19.29 3.94
CA ARG A 295 -8.06 -18.62 3.66
C ARG A 295 -8.04 -18.02 2.28
N ALA A 296 -7.45 -16.83 2.14
CA ALA A 296 -7.31 -16.20 0.83
C ALA A 296 -6.21 -16.88 -0.01
N VAL A 297 -6.50 -17.06 -1.29
CA VAL A 297 -5.53 -17.48 -2.32
C VAL A 297 -5.68 -16.55 -3.50
N SER A 298 -4.57 -16.12 -4.10
CA SER A 298 -4.61 -15.37 -5.35
C SER A 298 -3.44 -15.70 -6.27
N LEU A 299 -3.69 -15.51 -7.56
CA LEU A 299 -2.73 -15.68 -8.64
C LEU A 299 -2.97 -14.59 -9.67
N GLY A 300 -1.91 -13.93 -10.12
CA GLY A 300 -2.06 -12.83 -11.06
C GLY A 300 -0.76 -12.30 -11.62
N MET A 301 -0.82 -11.08 -12.12
CA MET A 301 0.28 -10.37 -12.77
C MET A 301 0.56 -9.04 -12.06
N VAL A 302 1.81 -8.61 -12.13
CA VAL A 302 2.29 -7.32 -11.63
C VAL A 302 3.04 -6.60 -12.74
N LEU A 303 2.79 -5.30 -12.85
CA LEU A 303 3.58 -4.37 -13.64
C LEU A 303 4.40 -3.51 -12.69
N ASN A 304 5.71 -3.72 -12.64
CA ASN A 304 6.62 -2.89 -11.85
C ASN A 304 7.00 -1.61 -12.61
N PHE A 305 7.24 -0.53 -11.85
CA PHE A 305 7.64 0.78 -12.39
C PHE A 305 9.14 0.90 -12.62
#